data_5e2484358942e61a82d5c6ce1dc3075a
#
_entry.id   5e2484358942e61a82d5c6ce1dc3075a
#
_cell.length_a   1.000
_cell.length_b   1.000
_cell.length_c   1.000
_cell.angle_alpha   90.00
_cell.angle_beta   90.00
_cell.angle_gamma   90.00
#
_symmetry.space_group_name_H-M   'P 1'
#
loop_
_entity.id
_entity.type
_entity.pdbx_description
1 polymer ?
#
loop_
_entity_poly.entity_id
_entity_poly.type
_entity_poly.pdbx_seq_one_letter_code
_entity_poly.pdbx_strand_id
1 'polypeptide(L)' 'MTERFINAETIRASVTFEDLVEPVSRAFAESSAGFADNGMVVMHPAQRRELGDVYVKTGTLRGHHVYIVKVSPWFSCN' A
#
# COMPACT_ATOMS: atom_id res chain seq x y z
N MET A 1 -0.62 7.45 -21.30
CA MET A 1 -0.42 6.47 -20.22
C MET A 1 -1.58 5.49 -20.20
N THR A 2 -1.29 4.22 -20.12
CA THR A 2 -2.31 3.17 -20.08
C THR A 2 -2.53 2.71 -18.66
N GLU A 3 -3.78 2.77 -18.21
CA GLU A 3 -4.15 2.27 -16.89
C GLU A 3 -4.38 0.76 -16.95
N ARG A 4 -4.03 0.08 -15.86
CA ARG A 4 -4.23 -1.36 -15.71
C ARG A 4 -4.86 -1.68 -14.37
N PHE A 5 -5.78 -2.62 -14.42
CA PHE A 5 -6.35 -3.21 -13.21
C PHE A 5 -5.86 -4.65 -13.13
N ILE A 6 -5.19 -4.97 -12.01
CA ILE A 6 -4.63 -6.29 -11.78
C ILE A 6 -5.31 -6.86 -10.55
N ASN A 7 -6.00 -8.00 -10.71
CA ASN A 7 -6.70 -8.63 -9.61
C ASN A 7 -5.79 -9.58 -8.82
N ALA A 8 -6.28 -10.04 -7.68
CA ALA A 8 -5.53 -10.92 -6.79
C ALA A 8 -5.14 -12.24 -7.46
N GLU A 9 -6.02 -12.78 -8.31
CA GLU A 9 -5.77 -14.02 -9.01
C GLU A 9 -4.57 -13.88 -9.95
N THR A 10 -4.52 -12.80 -10.72
CA THR A 10 -3.39 -12.50 -11.59
C THR A 10 -2.09 -12.38 -10.80
N ILE A 11 -2.14 -11.70 -9.66
CA ILE A 11 -0.97 -11.54 -8.81
C ILE A 11 -0.47 -12.89 -8.32
N ARG A 12 -1.36 -13.76 -7.82
CA ARG A 12 -0.98 -15.08 -7.33
C ARG A 12 -0.39 -15.96 -8.42
N ALA A 13 -0.87 -15.82 -9.65
CA ALA A 13 -0.35 -16.58 -10.78
C ALA A 13 0.99 -16.07 -11.27
N SER A 14 1.35 -14.82 -10.99
CA SER A 14 2.52 -14.15 -11.55
C SER A 14 3.73 -14.19 -10.61
N VAL A 15 3.52 -14.20 -9.30
CA VAL A 15 4.61 -14.15 -8.32
C VAL A 15 4.40 -15.19 -7.22
N THR A 16 5.50 -15.75 -6.73
CA THR A 16 5.48 -16.61 -5.57
C THR A 16 5.89 -15.81 -4.33
N PHE A 17 5.69 -16.41 -3.16
CA PHE A 17 6.17 -15.80 -1.92
C PHE A 17 7.69 -15.59 -1.96
N GLU A 18 8.43 -16.58 -2.50
CA GLU A 18 9.88 -16.49 -2.59
C GLU A 18 10.35 -15.35 -3.49
N ASP A 19 9.59 -15.06 -4.56
CA ASP A 19 9.90 -13.94 -5.45
C ASP A 19 9.89 -12.59 -4.72
N LEU A 20 9.14 -12.50 -3.62
CA LEU A 20 8.95 -11.26 -2.89
C LEU A 20 9.97 -11.03 -1.79
N VAL A 21 10.71 -12.07 -1.37
CA VAL A 21 11.60 -11.98 -0.22
C VAL A 21 12.69 -10.94 -0.43
N GLU A 22 13.39 -11.00 -1.57
CA GLU A 22 14.50 -10.08 -1.81
C GLU A 22 14.05 -8.64 -2.01
N PRO A 23 13.05 -8.34 -2.89
CA PRO A 23 12.62 -6.95 -3.05
C PRO A 23 12.01 -6.36 -1.79
N VAL A 24 11.29 -7.13 -0.98
CA VAL A 24 10.73 -6.64 0.27
C VAL A 24 11.84 -6.37 1.29
N SER A 25 12.83 -7.27 1.39
CA SER A 25 13.98 -7.07 2.28
C SER A 25 14.76 -5.80 1.90
N ARG A 26 14.94 -5.57 0.61
CA ARG A 26 15.62 -4.37 0.11
C ARG A 26 14.82 -3.12 0.43
N ALA A 27 13.49 -3.17 0.27
CA ALA A 27 12.62 -2.05 0.59
C ALA A 27 12.69 -1.69 2.08
N PHE A 28 12.71 -2.68 2.96
CA PHE A 28 12.89 -2.42 4.39
C PHE A 28 14.24 -1.78 4.69
N ALA A 29 15.30 -2.25 4.06
CA ALA A 29 16.63 -1.66 4.25
C ALA A 29 16.69 -0.21 3.78
N GLU A 30 16.11 0.09 2.62
CA GLU A 30 16.06 1.45 2.10
C GLU A 30 15.20 2.36 2.97
N SER A 31 14.07 1.86 3.46
CA SER A 31 13.22 2.61 4.37
C SER A 31 13.94 2.91 5.69
N SER A 32 14.66 1.93 6.24
CA SER A 32 15.45 2.13 7.45
C SER A 32 16.59 3.12 7.25
N ALA A 33 17.11 3.22 6.04
CA ALA A 33 18.15 4.19 5.69
C ALA A 33 17.60 5.60 5.45
N GLY A 34 16.29 5.79 5.54
CA GLY A 34 15.69 7.11 5.40
C GLY A 34 15.31 7.48 3.97
N PHE A 35 15.24 6.50 3.06
CA PHE A 35 14.92 6.76 1.65
C PHE A 35 13.43 6.67 1.34
N ALA A 36 12.59 6.43 2.33
CA ALA A 36 11.15 6.33 2.13
C ALA A 36 10.47 7.66 2.44
N ASP A 37 9.56 8.07 1.56
CA ASP A 37 8.62 9.16 1.82
C ASP A 37 7.23 8.57 1.94
N ASN A 38 6.62 8.74 3.11
CA ASN A 38 5.31 8.15 3.41
C ASN A 38 4.33 9.22 3.87
N GLY A 39 3.07 9.00 3.53
CA GLY A 39 2.00 9.85 3.99
C GLY A 39 0.82 9.01 4.45
N MET A 40 -0.03 9.60 5.27
CA MET A 40 -1.27 8.95 5.68
C MET A 40 -2.35 9.98 5.92
N VAL A 41 -3.54 9.70 5.42
CA VAL A 41 -4.75 10.47 5.70
C VAL A 41 -5.79 9.51 6.24
N VAL A 42 -6.45 9.90 7.32
CA VAL A 42 -7.55 9.12 7.88
C VAL A 42 -8.84 9.90 7.66
N MET A 43 -9.82 9.24 7.06
CA MET A 43 -11.13 9.83 6.82
C MET A 43 -12.18 9.12 7.67
N HIS A 44 -13.19 9.87 8.08
CA HIS A 44 -14.27 9.37 8.93
C HIS A 44 -15.62 9.55 8.21
N PRO A 45 -15.94 8.73 7.19
CA PRO A 45 -17.13 8.94 6.37
C PRO A 45 -18.43 8.85 7.16
N ALA A 46 -18.45 8.05 8.21
CA ALA A 46 -19.64 7.88 9.06
C ALA A 46 -19.76 8.96 10.13
N GLN A 47 -18.78 9.86 10.25
CA GLN A 47 -18.69 10.88 11.27
C GLN A 47 -18.61 10.34 12.70
N ARG A 48 -18.53 9.03 12.86
CA ARG A 48 -18.39 8.34 14.14
C ARG A 48 -17.31 7.30 14.01
N ARG A 49 -16.22 7.48 14.74
CA ARG A 49 -15.03 6.66 14.60
C ARG A 49 -15.27 5.19 14.92
N GLU A 50 -16.21 4.92 15.84
CA GLU A 50 -16.55 3.54 16.21
C GLU A 50 -17.23 2.77 15.07
N LEU A 51 -17.74 3.45 14.07
CA LEU A 51 -18.38 2.80 12.92
C LEU A 51 -17.39 2.44 11.82
N GLY A 52 -16.25 3.06 11.81
CA GLY A 52 -15.21 2.73 10.86
C GLY A 52 -14.50 3.94 10.28
N ASP A 53 -13.39 3.68 9.68
CA ASP A 53 -12.53 4.69 9.07
C ASP A 53 -12.05 4.22 7.71
N VAL A 54 -11.57 5.18 6.91
CA VAL A 54 -10.86 4.90 5.67
C VAL A 54 -9.43 5.45 5.82
N TYR A 55 -8.45 4.58 5.65
CA TYR A 55 -7.04 4.95 5.71
C TYR A 55 -6.50 5.06 4.29
N VAL A 56 -5.92 6.19 3.95
CA VAL A 56 -5.21 6.36 2.69
C VAL A 56 -3.74 6.50 3.02
N LYS A 57 -2.95 5.54 2.59
CA LYS A 57 -1.50 5.53 2.83
C LYS A 57 -0.79 5.70 1.50
N THR A 58 0.23 6.53 1.50
CA THR A 58 1.04 6.77 0.31
C THR A 58 2.48 6.46 0.64
N GLY A 59 3.24 6.07 -0.38
CA GLY A 59 4.64 5.79 -0.17
C GLY A 59 5.42 5.75 -1.46
N THR A 60 6.68 6.13 -1.36
CA THR A 60 7.65 5.97 -2.42
C THR A 60 9.03 5.79 -1.81
N LEU A 61 9.91 5.16 -2.57
CA LEU A 61 11.32 5.02 -2.21
C LEU A 61 12.15 5.90 -3.14
N ARG A 62 13.09 6.62 -2.56
CA ARG A 62 13.96 7.52 -3.31
C ARG A 62 14.73 6.73 -4.38
N GLY A 63 14.76 7.25 -5.59
CA GLY A 63 15.43 6.59 -6.71
C GLY A 63 14.57 5.60 -7.47
N HIS A 64 13.38 5.30 -6.98
CA HIS A 64 12.42 4.44 -7.69
C HIS A 64 11.44 5.29 -8.49
N HIS A 65 10.99 4.78 -9.63
CA HIS A 65 10.10 5.51 -10.52
C HIS A 65 8.63 5.19 -10.27
N VAL A 66 8.31 4.63 -9.11
CA VAL A 66 6.95 4.23 -8.76
C VAL A 66 6.56 4.84 -7.43
N TYR A 67 5.26 4.99 -7.24
CA TYR A 67 4.68 5.35 -5.97
C TYR A 67 3.48 4.46 -5.70
N ILE A 68 3.12 4.36 -4.43
CA ILE A 68 2.01 3.51 -3.99
C ILE A 68 0.96 4.39 -3.31
N VAL A 69 -0.30 4.15 -3.64
CA VAL A 69 -1.43 4.70 -2.92
C VAL A 69 -2.30 3.51 -2.49
N LYS A 70 -2.46 3.33 -1.20
CA LYS A 70 -3.25 2.25 -0.64
C LYS A 70 -4.46 2.83 0.06
N VAL A 71 -5.66 2.39 -0.34
CA VAL A 71 -6.91 2.77 0.31
C VAL A 71 -7.42 1.57 1.08
N SER A 72 -7.56 1.71 2.40
CA SER A 72 -7.96 0.61 3.27
C SER A 72 -9.18 1.04 4.09
N PRO A 73 -10.40 0.72 3.62
CA PRO A 73 -11.61 0.97 4.40
C PRO A 73 -11.80 -0.13 5.46
N TRP A 74 -12.28 0.27 6.62
CA TRP A 74 -12.66 -0.66 7.67
C TRP A 74 -13.95 -0.14 8.33
N PHE A 75 -14.99 -0.96 8.31
CA PHE A 75 -16.29 -0.62 8.89
C PHE A 75 -16.78 -1.78 9.73
N SER A 76 -17.22 -1.46 10.95
CA SER A 76 -17.65 -2.48 11.91
C SER A 76 -18.97 -3.15 11.53
N CYS A 77 -19.73 -2.54 10.63
CA CYS A 77 -21.05 -3.04 10.21
C CYS A 77 -21.02 -3.88 8.93
N ASN A 78 -19.89 -4.23 8.44
CA ASN A 78 -19.78 -5.04 7.21
C ASN A 78 -19.86 -6.52 7.47
#